data_77bacd91644c5383e5f5c817f9a74601
#
_entry.id   77bacd91644c5383e5f5c817f9a74601
#
_cell.length_a   1.000
_cell.length_b   1.000
_cell.length_c   1.000
_cell.angle_alpha   90.00
_cell.angle_beta   90.00
_cell.angle_gamma   90.00
#
_symmetry.space_group_name_H-M   'P 1'
#
loop_
_entity.id
_entity.type
_entity.pdbx_description
1 polymer ?
#
loop_
_entity_poly.entity_id
_entity_poly.type
_entity_poly.pdbx_seq_one_letter_code
_entity_poly.pdbx_strand_id
1 'polypeptide(L)'
;EKKVQSAIKIVANENRYHPVRDYLNSLQWDGTERIRYALHHFLGADTDEYTYEALKLFLMGAIRRVFRPGSKFEVMLCLVGGQGAGKSTFFRLLAGRDEWFSDDLKKLDDENVYRKLQGHWIIEMSEMIATANAKSIEEIKSFLSRQKETYKVPYETHPADRLRQCVFGGTTNRQDFLPVTAPATGAFSP
;
A
#
# COMPACT_ATOMS: atom_id res chain seq x y z
N GLU A 1 -34.94 -4.28 -19.24
CA GLU A 1 -33.55 -3.88 -19.09
C GLU A 1 -33.18 -3.58 -17.61
N LYS A 2 -33.88 -2.69 -16.91
CA LYS A 2 -33.64 -2.37 -15.47
C LYS A 2 -33.71 -3.60 -14.55
N LYS A 3 -34.68 -4.51 -14.74
CA LYS A 3 -34.81 -5.74 -13.95
C LYS A 3 -33.61 -6.69 -14.15
N VAL A 4 -33.11 -6.82 -15.37
CA VAL A 4 -31.93 -7.64 -15.67
C VAL A 4 -30.68 -7.06 -15.01
N GLN A 5 -30.48 -5.74 -15.08
CA GLN A 5 -29.37 -5.07 -14.39
C GLN A 5 -29.44 -5.23 -12.88
N SER A 6 -30.65 -5.16 -12.29
CA SER A 6 -30.83 -5.42 -10.86
C SER A 6 -30.51 -6.86 -10.49
N ALA A 7 -30.98 -7.83 -11.26
CA ALA A 7 -30.66 -9.24 -11.05
C ALA A 7 -29.15 -9.53 -11.15
N ILE A 8 -28.47 -8.98 -12.15
CA ILE A 8 -27.00 -9.10 -12.29
C ILE A 8 -26.30 -8.55 -11.05
N LYS A 9 -26.73 -7.38 -10.53
CA LYS A 9 -26.14 -6.79 -9.32
C LYS A 9 -26.35 -7.66 -8.09
N ILE A 10 -27.49 -8.31 -7.93
CA ILE A 10 -27.78 -9.23 -6.82
C ILE A 10 -26.84 -10.42 -6.92
N VAL A 11 -26.82 -11.10 -8.05
CA VAL A 11 -25.96 -12.28 -8.27
C VAL A 11 -24.48 -11.94 -8.08
N ALA A 12 -24.01 -10.79 -8.59
CA ALA A 12 -22.64 -10.34 -8.40
C ALA A 12 -22.31 -10.06 -6.92
N ASN A 13 -23.26 -9.53 -6.16
CA ASN A 13 -23.09 -9.31 -4.72
C ASN A 13 -23.02 -10.62 -3.91
N GLU A 14 -23.84 -11.61 -4.28
CA GLU A 14 -23.85 -12.94 -3.64
C GLU A 14 -22.57 -13.74 -3.96
N ASN A 15 -21.95 -13.50 -5.12
CA ASN A 15 -20.75 -14.18 -5.58
C ASN A 15 -19.49 -13.31 -5.44
N ARG A 16 -19.44 -12.43 -4.45
CA ARG A 16 -18.23 -11.63 -4.20
C ARG A 16 -17.09 -12.50 -3.71
N TYR A 17 -15.95 -12.34 -4.34
CA TYR A 17 -14.69 -12.94 -3.94
C TYR A 17 -13.61 -11.86 -3.76
N HIS A 18 -12.53 -12.18 -3.07
CA HIS A 18 -11.44 -11.25 -2.81
C HIS A 18 -10.11 -11.93 -3.13
N PRO A 19 -9.53 -11.71 -4.33
CA PRO A 19 -8.37 -12.47 -4.79
C PRO A 19 -7.20 -12.48 -3.82
N VAL A 20 -6.87 -11.32 -3.21
CA VAL A 20 -5.77 -11.23 -2.24
C VAL A 20 -6.08 -12.02 -0.95
N ARG A 21 -7.34 -11.99 -0.47
CA ARG A 21 -7.75 -12.77 0.71
C ARG A 21 -7.69 -14.27 0.45
N ASP A 22 -8.15 -14.69 -0.73
CA ASP A 22 -8.14 -16.09 -1.13
C ASP A 22 -6.71 -16.60 -1.25
N TYR A 23 -5.83 -15.79 -1.85
CA TYR A 23 -4.39 -16.06 -1.88
C TYR A 23 -3.81 -16.19 -0.47
N LEU A 24 -4.03 -15.22 0.42
CA LEU A 24 -3.50 -15.24 1.78
C LEU A 24 -4.00 -16.46 2.58
N ASN A 25 -5.27 -16.85 2.40
CA ASN A 25 -5.84 -18.03 3.05
C ASN A 25 -5.27 -19.34 2.50
N SER A 26 -4.76 -19.36 1.28
CA SER A 26 -4.13 -20.54 0.67
C SER A 26 -2.69 -20.77 1.14
N LEU A 27 -2.06 -19.78 1.77
CA LEU A 27 -0.68 -19.89 2.22
C LEU A 27 -0.55 -20.82 3.45
N GLN A 28 0.51 -21.60 3.45
CA GLN A 28 0.92 -22.41 4.58
C GLN A 28 2.35 -22.05 4.97
N TRP A 29 2.56 -21.80 6.24
CA TRP A 29 3.88 -21.49 6.75
C TRP A 29 4.74 -22.78 6.82
N ASP A 30 5.91 -22.72 6.24
CA ASP A 30 6.87 -23.84 6.23
C ASP A 30 7.91 -23.78 7.38
N GLY A 31 7.74 -22.87 8.33
CA GLY A 31 8.64 -22.69 9.47
C GLY A 31 9.86 -21.82 9.21
N THR A 32 10.03 -21.26 8.01
CA THR A 32 11.22 -20.46 7.64
C THR A 32 11.00 -18.97 7.91
N GLU A 33 11.85 -18.35 8.71
CA GLU A 33 11.81 -16.91 9.03
C GLU A 33 12.37 -16.03 7.90
N ARG A 34 11.60 -15.84 6.82
CA ARG A 34 12.04 -15.04 5.66
C ARG A 34 12.02 -13.54 5.90
N ILE A 35 11.07 -13.05 6.69
CA ILE A 35 10.85 -11.60 6.88
C ILE A 35 12.10 -10.96 7.52
N ARG A 36 12.73 -11.63 8.48
CA ARG A 36 13.90 -11.11 9.19
C ARG A 36 15.06 -10.76 8.25
N TYR A 37 15.22 -11.50 7.19
CA TYR A 37 16.36 -11.37 6.27
C TYR A 37 15.98 -10.79 4.90
N ALA A 38 14.70 -10.52 4.65
CA ALA A 38 14.24 -10.15 3.32
C ALA A 38 14.83 -8.82 2.82
N LEU A 39 14.85 -7.76 3.65
CA LEU A 39 15.41 -6.48 3.25
C LEU A 39 16.93 -6.57 3.03
N HIS A 40 17.65 -7.35 3.85
CA HIS A 40 19.06 -7.60 3.65
C HIS A 40 19.32 -8.37 2.35
N HIS A 41 18.61 -9.49 2.16
CA HIS A 41 18.82 -10.38 1.02
C HIS A 41 18.54 -9.71 -0.32
N PHE A 42 17.46 -8.93 -0.42
CA PHE A 42 17.03 -8.34 -1.68
C PHE A 42 17.55 -6.91 -1.91
N LEU A 43 17.84 -6.16 -0.86
CA LEU A 43 18.18 -4.75 -0.96
C LEU A 43 19.50 -4.37 -0.29
N GLY A 44 20.16 -5.30 0.38
CA GLY A 44 21.42 -5.04 1.08
C GLY A 44 21.29 -4.20 2.36
N ALA A 45 20.09 -4.10 2.93
CA ALA A 45 19.87 -3.39 4.19
C ALA A 45 20.51 -4.12 5.38
N ASP A 46 20.77 -3.42 6.48
CA ASP A 46 21.31 -4.02 7.70
C ASP A 46 20.35 -5.06 8.29
N THR A 47 20.91 -6.11 8.90
CA THR A 47 20.17 -7.16 9.60
C THR A 47 20.00 -6.81 11.07
N ASP A 48 19.28 -5.73 11.36
CA ASP A 48 18.98 -5.30 12.72
C ASP A 48 17.50 -5.55 13.09
N GLU A 49 17.18 -5.38 14.35
CA GLU A 49 15.81 -5.57 14.84
C GLU A 49 14.85 -4.50 14.30
N TYR A 50 15.33 -3.29 14.03
CA TYR A 50 14.53 -2.22 13.47
C TYR A 50 14.07 -2.55 12.05
N THR A 51 14.98 -2.99 11.21
CA THR A 51 14.72 -3.39 9.80
C THR A 51 13.69 -4.53 9.75
N TYR A 52 13.85 -5.53 10.62
CA TYR A 52 12.92 -6.64 10.76
C TYR A 52 11.52 -6.17 11.20
N GLU A 53 11.42 -5.46 12.32
CA GLU A 53 10.12 -5.05 12.88
C GLU A 53 9.37 -4.09 11.96
N ALA A 54 10.05 -3.25 11.21
CA ALA A 54 9.38 -2.35 10.28
C ALA A 54 8.81 -3.07 9.06
N LEU A 55 9.52 -4.02 8.45
CA LEU A 55 8.96 -4.84 7.38
C LEU A 55 7.79 -5.69 7.90
N LYS A 56 7.95 -6.30 9.06
CA LYS A 56 6.90 -7.08 9.73
C LYS A 56 5.65 -6.23 9.98
N LEU A 57 5.82 -5.02 10.55
CA LEU A 57 4.70 -4.09 10.78
C LEU A 57 3.98 -3.73 9.47
N PHE A 58 4.74 -3.43 8.42
CA PHE A 58 4.17 -3.14 7.11
C PHE A 58 3.33 -4.30 6.56
N LEU A 59 3.86 -5.52 6.59
CA LEU A 59 3.15 -6.72 6.13
C LEU A 59 1.92 -7.04 6.98
N MET A 60 2.01 -6.89 8.30
CA MET A 60 0.86 -7.05 9.21
C MET A 60 -0.24 -6.04 8.90
N GLY A 61 0.11 -4.78 8.62
CA GLY A 61 -0.84 -3.76 8.19
C GLY A 61 -1.49 -4.09 6.86
N ALA A 62 -0.70 -4.58 5.90
CA ALA A 62 -1.18 -5.01 4.59
C ALA A 62 -2.20 -6.15 4.71
N ILE A 63 -1.89 -7.18 5.48
CA ILE A 63 -2.79 -8.31 5.75
C ILE A 63 -4.04 -7.84 6.49
N ARG A 64 -3.87 -7.02 7.55
CA ARG A 64 -5.00 -6.51 8.34
C ARG A 64 -6.00 -5.75 7.49
N ARG A 65 -5.56 -4.91 6.57
CA ARG A 65 -6.46 -4.14 5.68
C ARG A 65 -7.23 -5.01 4.69
N VAL A 66 -6.69 -6.15 4.30
CA VAL A 66 -7.41 -7.15 3.47
C VAL A 66 -8.51 -7.85 4.27
N PHE A 67 -8.21 -8.30 5.49
CA PHE A 67 -9.18 -9.05 6.32
C PHE A 67 -10.16 -8.13 7.07
N ARG A 68 -9.75 -6.90 7.37
CA ARG A 68 -10.55 -5.87 8.04
C ARG A 68 -10.46 -4.55 7.26
N PRO A 69 -11.16 -4.43 6.13
CA PRO A 69 -11.17 -3.21 5.33
C PRO A 69 -11.47 -1.97 6.16
N GLY A 70 -10.78 -0.87 5.90
CA GLY A 70 -10.89 0.36 6.65
C GLY A 70 -10.18 0.37 8.01
N SER A 71 -9.40 -0.65 8.35
CA SER A 71 -8.56 -0.61 9.55
C SER A 71 -7.60 0.58 9.49
N LYS A 72 -7.47 1.30 10.62
CA LYS A 72 -6.50 2.37 10.79
C LYS A 72 -5.08 1.82 10.65
N PHE A 73 -4.33 2.37 9.72
CA PHE A 73 -2.92 2.04 9.48
C PHE A 73 -2.24 3.23 8.81
N GLU A 74 -1.39 3.92 9.55
CA GLU A 74 -0.78 5.20 9.18
C GLU A 74 0.71 5.06 8.85
N VAL A 75 1.19 3.81 8.79
CA VAL A 75 2.60 3.50 8.51
C VAL A 75 2.80 3.32 7.01
N MET A 76 3.85 3.92 6.49
CA MET A 76 4.37 3.70 5.15
C MET A 76 5.82 3.21 5.28
N LEU A 77 6.13 2.08 4.68
CA LEU A 77 7.51 1.59 4.57
C LEU A 77 8.23 2.39 3.49
N CYS A 78 9.27 3.16 3.87
CA CYS A 78 10.09 3.92 2.93
C CYS A 78 11.44 3.22 2.72
N LEU A 79 11.74 2.88 1.48
CA LEU A 79 13.02 2.30 1.07
C LEU A 79 13.90 3.40 0.48
N VAL A 80 15.05 3.63 1.11
CA VAL A 80 16.05 4.63 0.69
C VAL A 80 17.25 3.91 0.10
N GLY A 81 17.81 4.43 -0.98
CA GLY A 81 19.01 3.81 -1.60
C GLY A 81 19.21 4.24 -3.04
N GLY A 82 20.30 3.87 -3.64
CA GLY A 82 20.67 4.23 -4.99
C GLY A 82 19.65 3.87 -6.07
N GLN A 83 19.73 4.52 -7.21
CA GLN A 83 18.94 4.16 -8.38
C GLN A 83 19.30 2.75 -8.84
N GLY A 84 18.31 1.94 -9.22
CA GLY A 84 18.53 0.56 -9.67
C GLY A 84 18.69 -0.47 -8.52
N ALA A 85 18.63 -0.08 -7.26
CA ALA A 85 18.76 -0.97 -6.10
C ALA A 85 17.57 -1.97 -5.91
N GLY A 86 16.60 -1.99 -6.82
CA GLY A 86 15.49 -2.96 -6.76
C GLY A 86 14.33 -2.58 -5.82
N LYS A 87 14.27 -1.36 -5.28
CA LYS A 87 13.28 -0.92 -4.30
C LYS A 87 11.83 -1.11 -4.78
N SER A 88 11.50 -0.61 -5.97
CA SER A 88 10.16 -0.78 -6.56
C SER A 88 9.87 -2.25 -6.90
N THR A 89 10.88 -2.98 -7.38
CA THR A 89 10.77 -4.41 -7.65
C THR A 89 10.46 -5.19 -6.37
N PHE A 90 11.05 -4.80 -5.24
CA PHE A 90 10.77 -5.40 -3.94
C PHE A 90 9.29 -5.26 -3.55
N PHE A 91 8.70 -4.05 -3.63
CA PHE A 91 7.28 -3.86 -3.36
C PHE A 91 6.37 -4.64 -4.32
N ARG A 92 6.75 -4.69 -5.61
CA ARG A 92 6.02 -5.45 -6.62
C ARG A 92 6.01 -6.96 -6.32
N LEU A 93 7.16 -7.50 -5.92
CA LEU A 93 7.26 -8.92 -5.51
C LEU A 93 6.49 -9.20 -4.21
N LEU A 94 6.51 -8.28 -3.23
CA LEU A 94 5.73 -8.41 -2.00
C LEU A 94 4.22 -8.45 -2.27
N ALA A 95 3.73 -7.77 -3.30
CA ALA A 95 2.32 -7.82 -3.70
C ALA A 95 1.90 -9.20 -4.23
N GLY A 96 2.85 -10.04 -4.66
CA GLY A 96 2.63 -11.41 -5.11
C GLY A 96 2.14 -11.53 -6.55
N ARG A 97 1.41 -10.54 -7.07
CA ARG A 97 0.97 -10.45 -8.47
C ARG A 97 1.03 -9.02 -8.96
N ASP A 98 1.33 -8.84 -10.24
CA ASP A 98 1.45 -7.52 -10.86
C ASP A 98 0.16 -6.70 -10.75
N GLU A 99 -0.99 -7.32 -10.91
CA GLU A 99 -2.30 -6.67 -10.80
C GLU A 99 -2.63 -6.16 -9.38
N TRP A 100 -1.90 -6.60 -8.34
CA TRP A 100 -2.07 -6.14 -6.96
C TRP A 100 -1.09 -5.05 -6.56
N PHE A 101 -0.18 -4.68 -7.45
CA PHE A 101 0.80 -3.61 -7.28
C PHE A 101 0.46 -2.41 -8.18
N SER A 102 0.74 -1.20 -7.71
CA SER A 102 0.67 0.01 -8.52
C SER A 102 1.78 0.98 -8.12
N ASP A 103 2.43 1.58 -9.12
CA ASP A 103 3.42 2.68 -8.98
C ASP A 103 2.90 3.98 -9.65
N ASP A 104 1.63 4.02 -10.03
CA ASP A 104 1.02 5.15 -10.75
C ASP A 104 0.46 6.26 -9.83
N LEU A 105 0.70 6.20 -8.52
CA LEU A 105 0.24 7.23 -7.59
C LEU A 105 1.24 8.39 -7.51
N LYS A 106 1.13 9.35 -8.44
CA LYS A 106 2.07 10.48 -8.57
C LYS A 106 1.63 11.74 -7.83
N LYS A 107 0.33 11.91 -7.57
CA LYS A 107 -0.26 13.08 -6.89
C LYS A 107 -1.44 12.67 -6.03
N LEU A 108 -1.63 13.36 -4.90
CA LEU A 108 -2.72 13.10 -3.95
C LEU A 108 -3.97 13.96 -4.20
N ASP A 109 -3.86 15.02 -4.98
CA ASP A 109 -4.93 15.97 -5.34
C ASP A 109 -5.63 15.63 -6.66
N ASP A 110 -5.29 14.53 -7.31
CA ASP A 110 -5.96 14.04 -8.51
C ASP A 110 -7.36 13.52 -8.15
N GLU A 111 -8.40 14.02 -8.83
CA GLU A 111 -9.79 13.53 -8.67
C GLU A 111 -9.92 12.03 -8.91
N ASN A 112 -9.00 11.42 -9.65
CA ASN A 112 -8.95 10.00 -9.93
C ASN A 112 -8.09 9.19 -8.95
N VAL A 113 -7.47 9.83 -7.94
CA VAL A 113 -6.58 9.13 -6.98
C VAL A 113 -7.25 7.91 -6.39
N TYR A 114 -8.52 8.02 -6.03
CA TYR A 114 -9.27 6.94 -5.39
C TYR A 114 -9.52 5.75 -6.31
N ARG A 115 -9.61 5.97 -7.62
CA ARG A 115 -9.70 4.90 -8.61
C ARG A 115 -8.41 4.11 -8.71
N LYS A 116 -7.27 4.79 -8.59
CA LYS A 116 -5.93 4.18 -8.60
C LYS A 116 -5.66 3.32 -7.37
N LEU A 117 -6.45 3.47 -6.30
CA LEU A 117 -6.35 2.59 -5.12
C LEU A 117 -7.10 1.27 -5.29
N GLN A 118 -8.09 1.21 -6.21
CA GLN A 118 -8.94 0.03 -6.32
C GLN A 118 -8.25 -1.13 -7.02
N GLY A 119 -8.41 -2.31 -6.44
CA GLY A 119 -7.84 -3.54 -6.96
C GLY A 119 -6.37 -3.75 -6.58
N HIS A 120 -5.69 -2.71 -6.06
CA HIS A 120 -4.30 -2.83 -5.66
C HIS A 120 -4.16 -3.07 -4.15
N TRP A 121 -3.20 -3.88 -3.78
CA TRP A 121 -2.89 -4.22 -2.39
C TRP A 121 -1.70 -3.41 -1.85
N ILE A 122 -0.63 -3.28 -2.64
CA ILE A 122 0.54 -2.46 -2.34
C ILE A 122 0.68 -1.38 -3.40
N ILE A 123 0.77 -0.12 -2.96
CA ILE A 123 0.87 1.05 -3.84
C ILE A 123 2.16 1.81 -3.52
N GLU A 124 2.98 2.03 -4.53
CA GLU A 124 4.22 2.78 -4.40
C GLU A 124 4.01 4.29 -4.63
N MET A 125 4.64 5.09 -3.78
CA MET A 125 4.64 6.55 -3.79
C MET A 125 6.08 7.07 -3.97
N SER A 126 6.70 6.87 -5.13
CA SER A 126 8.11 7.19 -5.34
C SER A 126 8.39 8.69 -5.55
N GLU A 127 7.74 9.32 -6.51
CA GLU A 127 8.02 10.71 -6.88
C GLU A 127 7.61 11.71 -5.80
N MET A 128 6.52 11.44 -5.09
CA MET A 128 6.02 12.32 -4.03
C MET A 128 6.96 12.36 -2.82
N ILE A 129 7.56 11.22 -2.48
CA ILE A 129 8.53 11.12 -1.39
C ILE A 129 9.83 11.83 -1.78
N ALA A 130 10.30 11.66 -3.00
CA ALA A 130 11.55 12.27 -3.47
C ALA A 130 11.50 13.81 -3.50
N THR A 131 10.32 14.39 -3.67
CA THR A 131 10.11 15.86 -3.77
C THR A 131 9.40 16.46 -2.56
N ALA A 132 9.19 15.67 -1.47
CA ALA A 132 8.40 16.09 -0.33
C ALA A 132 9.04 17.28 0.41
N ASN A 133 8.22 18.28 0.70
CA ASN A 133 8.50 19.35 1.63
C ASN A 133 7.59 19.23 2.87
N ALA A 134 7.75 20.11 3.86
CA ALA A 134 6.99 20.04 5.10
C ALA A 134 5.46 19.99 4.87
N LYS A 135 4.93 20.77 3.93
CA LYS A 135 3.50 20.78 3.60
C LYS A 135 3.06 19.46 2.95
N SER A 136 3.81 18.98 1.97
CA SER A 136 3.48 17.71 1.30
C SER A 136 3.60 16.51 2.24
N ILE A 137 4.49 16.53 3.23
CA ILE A 137 4.57 15.50 4.26
C ILE A 137 3.30 15.44 5.10
N GLU A 138 2.74 16.58 5.52
CA GLU A 138 1.47 16.60 6.25
C GLU A 138 0.29 16.13 5.37
N GLU A 139 0.29 16.47 4.09
CA GLU A 139 -0.69 15.94 3.13
C GLU A 139 -0.59 14.42 2.97
N ILE A 140 0.63 13.87 2.88
CA ILE A 140 0.88 12.43 2.84
C ILE A 140 0.38 11.77 4.14
N LYS A 141 0.72 12.29 5.31
CA LYS A 141 0.25 11.76 6.61
C LYS A 141 -1.27 11.76 6.69
N SER A 142 -1.92 12.86 6.31
CA SER A 142 -3.36 12.97 6.24
C SER A 142 -3.97 11.95 5.28
N PHE A 143 -3.35 11.74 4.15
CA PHE A 143 -3.79 10.73 3.17
C PHE A 143 -3.63 9.31 3.69
N LEU A 144 -2.50 8.98 4.34
CA LEU A 144 -2.25 7.65 4.91
C LEU A 144 -3.24 7.29 6.02
N SER A 145 -3.67 8.27 6.82
CA SER A 145 -4.58 8.07 7.96
C SER A 145 -6.01 7.74 7.56
N ARG A 146 -6.41 7.97 6.31
CA ARG A 146 -7.76 7.70 5.83
C ARG A 146 -8.10 6.22 5.90
N GLN A 147 -9.29 5.92 6.37
CA GLN A 147 -9.83 4.56 6.49
C GLN A 147 -10.80 4.20 5.38
N LYS A 148 -11.40 5.22 4.76
CA LYS A 148 -12.34 5.08 3.66
C LYS A 148 -12.20 6.23 2.67
N GLU A 149 -12.64 5.99 1.46
CA GLU A 149 -12.75 6.97 0.40
C GLU A 149 -14.21 7.07 -0.04
N THR A 150 -14.70 8.29 -0.21
CA THR A 150 -16.07 8.52 -0.70
C THR A 150 -15.99 9.10 -2.11
N TYR A 151 -16.35 8.32 -3.10
CA TYR A 151 -16.34 8.77 -4.50
C TYR A 151 -17.39 8.05 -5.34
N LYS A 152 -17.71 8.67 -6.48
CA LYS A 152 -18.65 8.12 -7.45
C LYS A 152 -17.90 7.38 -8.54
N VAL A 153 -18.23 6.11 -8.73
CA VAL A 153 -17.77 5.35 -9.88
C VAL A 153 -18.62 5.72 -11.11
N PRO A 154 -18.05 5.76 -12.32
CA PRO A 154 -18.84 5.93 -13.52
C PRO A 154 -20.00 4.95 -13.57
N TYR A 155 -21.15 5.45 -13.98
CA TYR A 155 -22.43 4.71 -14.07
C TYR A 155 -23.09 4.37 -12.71
N GLU A 156 -22.50 4.69 -11.57
CA GLU A 156 -23.21 4.65 -10.29
C GLU A 156 -24.05 5.93 -10.10
N THR A 157 -25.24 5.79 -9.51
CA THR A 157 -26.16 6.92 -9.30
C THR A 157 -25.67 7.85 -8.21
N HIS A 158 -25.05 7.29 -7.14
CA HIS A 158 -24.61 8.01 -5.96
C HIS A 158 -23.16 7.68 -5.58
N PRO A 159 -22.44 8.62 -4.93
CA PRO A 159 -21.18 8.31 -4.26
C PRO A 159 -21.37 7.20 -3.22
N ALA A 160 -20.38 6.35 -3.05
CA ALA A 160 -20.38 5.31 -2.03
C ALA A 160 -19.09 5.33 -1.23
N ASP A 161 -19.18 5.01 0.06
CA ASP A 161 -18.04 4.80 0.92
C ASP A 161 -17.34 3.48 0.54
N ARG A 162 -16.03 3.57 0.31
CA ARG A 162 -15.20 2.42 -0.01
C ARG A 162 -14.08 2.32 1.01
N LEU A 163 -14.13 1.26 1.79
CA LEU A 163 -13.16 1.00 2.83
C LEU A 163 -11.79 0.69 2.22
N ARG A 164 -10.75 1.32 2.76
CA ARG A 164 -9.38 1.16 2.26
C ARG A 164 -8.85 -0.24 2.56
N GLN A 165 -8.29 -0.88 1.55
CA GLN A 165 -7.73 -2.24 1.63
C GLN A 165 -6.25 -2.31 1.23
N CYS A 166 -5.70 -1.22 0.71
CA CYS A 166 -4.30 -1.12 0.29
C CYS A 166 -3.40 -0.52 1.39
N VAL A 167 -2.11 -0.75 1.27
CA VAL A 167 -1.04 -0.09 2.01
C VAL A 167 -0.10 0.64 1.06
N PHE A 168 0.71 1.55 1.61
CA PHE A 168 1.59 2.40 0.82
C PHE A 168 3.05 2.14 1.15
N GLY A 169 3.87 1.96 0.11
CA GLY A 169 5.31 1.94 0.19
C GLY A 169 5.89 3.21 -0.43
N GLY A 170 6.97 3.72 0.12
CA GLY A 170 7.72 4.84 -0.42
C GLY A 170 9.08 4.41 -0.95
N THR A 171 9.54 4.99 -2.06
CA THR A 171 10.91 4.81 -2.53
C THR A 171 11.54 6.16 -2.83
N THR A 172 12.80 6.33 -2.44
CA THR A 172 13.57 7.54 -2.74
C THR A 172 15.06 7.21 -2.89
N ASN A 173 15.75 8.05 -3.65
CA ASN A 173 17.21 7.99 -3.76
C ASN A 173 17.87 9.02 -2.82
N ARG A 174 17.09 9.84 -2.13
CA ARG A 174 17.58 10.90 -1.23
C ARG A 174 17.56 10.42 0.19
N GLN A 175 18.69 10.60 0.90
CA GLN A 175 18.79 10.30 2.33
C GLN A 175 18.16 11.37 3.22
N ASP A 176 18.06 12.59 2.73
CA ASP A 176 17.58 13.79 3.44
C ASP A 176 16.11 14.15 3.14
N PHE A 177 15.28 13.17 2.76
CA PHE A 177 13.90 13.42 2.33
C PHE A 177 12.92 13.76 3.48
N LEU A 178 13.26 13.42 4.73
CA LEU A 178 12.49 13.81 5.90
C LEU A 178 13.16 14.99 6.62
N PRO A 179 12.42 16.06 6.98
CA PRO A 179 12.93 17.09 7.86
C PRO A 179 13.32 16.49 9.22
N VAL A 180 14.47 16.92 9.77
CA VAL A 180 15.04 16.43 11.03
C VAL A 180 14.09 16.61 12.25
N THR A 181 13.03 17.40 12.10
CA THR A 181 12.02 17.69 13.14
C THR A 181 10.82 16.75 13.14
N ALA A 182 10.70 15.81 12.21
CA ALA A 182 9.63 14.84 12.25
C ALA A 182 9.98 13.69 13.20
N PRO A 183 9.12 13.33 14.18
CA PRO A 183 9.32 12.11 14.94
C PRO A 183 9.38 10.94 13.96
N ALA A 184 10.36 10.06 14.16
CA ALA A 184 10.69 8.98 13.24
C ALA A 184 9.48 8.10 12.93
N THR A 185 8.77 8.40 11.88
CA THR A 185 7.81 7.49 11.25
C THR A 185 8.59 6.67 10.23
N GLY A 186 9.14 5.55 10.69
CA GLY A 186 9.59 4.41 9.88
C GLY A 186 10.35 4.69 8.58
N ALA A 187 11.29 5.64 8.57
CA ALA A 187 12.20 5.82 7.44
C ALA A 187 13.45 4.95 7.66
N PHE A 188 13.74 4.09 6.73
CA PHE A 188 14.95 3.30 6.73
C PHE A 188 16.01 3.98 5.90
N SER A 189 17.16 4.17 6.49
CA SER A 189 18.41 4.43 5.79
C SER A 189 19.23 3.14 5.75
N PRO A 190 19.85 2.78 4.61
CA PRO A 190 20.73 1.61 4.55
C PRO A 190 21.96 1.79 5.42
#